data_7a5d76af3946326310e8e91d4e82126d
#
_entry.id   7a5d76af3946326310e8e91d4e82126d
#
_cell.length_a   1.000
_cell.length_b   1.000
_cell.length_c   1.000
_cell.angle_alpha   90.00
_cell.angle_beta   90.00
_cell.angle_gamma   90.00
#
_symmetry.space_group_name_H-M   'P 1'
#
loop_
_entity.id
_entity.type
_entity.pdbx_description
1 polymer ?
#
loop_
_entity_poly.entity_id
_entity_poly.type
_entity_poly.pdbx_seq_one_letter_code
_entity_poly.pdbx_strand_id
1 'polypeptide(L)'
;MPVSFDLDGRPVSLREYVEGGRAATSFESLNDDQRAELAAKRIEMQPTYEMGTIGAGMVSKQRALDEVRRKTKLGRRLVQIEMRVIVYLVDEATSAANKGI
;
A
#
# COMPACT_ATOMS: atom_id res chain seq x y z
N MET A 1 5.79 0.90 7.15
CA MET A 1 5.07 0.08 6.15
C MET A 1 5.54 0.42 4.75
N PRO A 2 5.57 -0.54 3.83
CA PRO A 2 6.06 -0.29 2.48
C PRO A 2 5.11 0.59 1.67
N VAL A 3 5.66 1.38 0.75
CA VAL A 3 4.89 2.20 -0.19
C VAL A 3 5.21 1.86 -1.64
N SER A 4 6.25 1.07 -1.89
CA SER A 4 6.63 0.60 -3.22
C SER A 4 7.64 -0.54 -3.11
N PHE A 5 8.22 -0.92 -4.25
CA PHE A 5 9.27 -1.93 -4.35
C PHE A 5 10.49 -1.33 -5.05
N ASP A 6 11.69 -1.85 -4.73
CA ASP A 6 12.90 -1.51 -5.47
C ASP A 6 13.00 -2.39 -6.74
N LEU A 7 14.08 -2.21 -7.49
CA LEU A 7 14.27 -2.95 -8.75
C LEU A 7 14.45 -4.45 -8.53
N ASP A 8 14.82 -4.88 -7.32
CA ASP A 8 14.96 -6.29 -6.95
C ASP A 8 13.67 -6.88 -6.38
N GLY A 9 12.59 -6.08 -6.31
CA GLY A 9 11.32 -6.51 -5.77
C GLY A 9 11.23 -6.49 -4.26
N ARG A 10 12.15 -5.81 -3.57
CA ARG A 10 12.14 -5.67 -2.11
C ARG A 10 11.27 -4.49 -1.69
N PRO A 11 10.50 -4.62 -0.61
CA PRO A 11 9.67 -3.50 -0.12
C PRO A 11 10.50 -2.28 0.24
N VAL A 12 10.00 -1.11 -0.11
CA VAL A 12 10.59 0.20 0.20
C VAL A 12 9.65 0.95 1.13
N SER A 13 10.15 1.43 2.26
CA SER A 13 9.35 2.19 3.22
C SER A 13 9.07 3.60 2.70
N LEU A 14 8.09 4.27 3.33
CA LEU A 14 7.78 5.67 3.01
C LEU A 14 9.03 6.55 3.14
N ARG A 15 9.77 6.39 4.23
CA ARG A 15 10.97 7.17 4.49
C ARG A 15 12.02 6.97 3.40
N GLU A 16 12.31 5.72 3.05
CA GLU A 16 13.28 5.40 2.00
C GLU A 16 12.83 5.95 0.64
N TYR A 17 11.54 5.87 0.35
CA TYR A 17 10.97 6.36 -0.89
C TYR A 17 11.12 7.87 -1.03
N VAL A 18 10.77 8.61 0.02
CA VAL A 18 10.80 10.09 0.01
C VAL A 18 12.23 10.63 0.07
N GLU A 19 13.08 10.02 0.90
CA GLU A 19 14.48 10.45 1.04
C GLU A 19 15.37 10.01 -0.11
N GLY A 20 14.89 9.09 -0.97
CA GLY A 20 15.65 8.62 -2.12
C GLY A 20 16.86 7.77 -1.75
N GLY A 21 16.89 7.17 -0.56
CA GLY A 21 18.00 6.34 -0.10
C GLY A 21 18.15 5.02 -0.84
N ARG A 22 17.13 4.57 -1.55
CA ARG A 22 17.14 3.37 -2.40
C ARG A 22 16.47 3.69 -3.72
N ALA A 23 17.00 3.10 -4.80
CA ALA A 23 16.34 3.19 -6.11
C ALA A 23 15.03 2.40 -6.04
N ALA A 24 13.92 3.09 -6.08
CA ALA A 24 12.59 2.51 -5.99
C ALA A 24 11.80 2.75 -7.27
N THR A 25 11.02 1.75 -7.65
CA THR A 25 10.03 1.93 -8.71
C THR A 25 8.94 2.86 -8.20
N SER A 26 8.53 3.84 -9.01
CA SER A 26 7.39 4.68 -8.66
C SER A 26 6.17 3.79 -8.40
N PHE A 27 5.45 4.03 -7.30
CA PHE A 27 4.26 3.23 -6.98
C PHE A 27 3.19 3.34 -8.07
N GLU A 28 3.19 4.43 -8.84
CA GLU A 28 2.27 4.62 -9.96
C GLU A 28 2.59 3.69 -11.13
N SER A 29 3.83 3.24 -11.24
CA SER A 29 4.29 2.34 -12.30
C SER A 29 4.13 0.87 -11.97
N LEU A 30 3.69 0.53 -10.76
CA LEU A 30 3.47 -0.86 -10.37
C LEU A 30 2.32 -1.47 -11.17
N ASN A 31 2.49 -2.73 -11.60
CA ASN A 31 1.41 -3.47 -12.26
C ASN A 31 0.39 -3.98 -11.22
N ASP A 32 -0.70 -4.59 -11.69
CA ASP A 32 -1.76 -5.06 -10.80
C ASP A 32 -1.27 -6.10 -9.79
N ASP A 33 -0.40 -7.02 -10.20
CA ASP A 33 0.16 -8.03 -9.31
C ASP A 33 1.02 -7.40 -8.21
N GLN A 34 1.84 -6.43 -8.58
CA GLN A 34 2.69 -5.70 -7.62
C GLN A 34 1.86 -4.88 -6.65
N ARG A 35 0.81 -4.23 -7.14
CA ARG A 35 -0.11 -3.47 -6.28
C ARG A 35 -0.83 -4.36 -5.29
N ALA A 36 -1.30 -5.53 -5.74
CA ALA A 36 -1.95 -6.50 -4.88
C ALA A 36 -0.99 -7.01 -3.81
N GLU A 37 0.24 -7.33 -4.17
CA GLU A 37 1.26 -7.78 -3.22
C GLU A 37 1.62 -6.68 -2.22
N LEU A 38 1.75 -5.44 -2.68
CA LEU A 38 2.03 -4.30 -1.81
C LEU A 38 0.88 -4.08 -0.81
N ALA A 39 -0.35 -4.12 -1.27
CA ALA A 39 -1.52 -4.00 -0.40
C ALA A 39 -1.56 -5.14 0.62
N ALA A 40 -1.28 -6.37 0.21
CA ALA A 40 -1.24 -7.52 1.11
C ALA A 40 -0.18 -7.34 2.19
N LYS A 41 1.03 -6.90 1.84
CA LYS A 41 2.09 -6.64 2.81
C LYS A 41 1.72 -5.55 3.81
N ARG A 42 1.07 -4.49 3.34
CA ARG A 42 0.61 -3.40 4.22
C ARG A 42 -0.44 -3.89 5.20
N ILE A 43 -1.40 -4.66 4.73
CA ILE A 43 -2.45 -5.25 5.58
C ILE A 43 -1.82 -6.22 6.59
N GLU A 44 -0.91 -7.06 6.14
CA GLU A 44 -0.24 -8.06 6.99
C GLU A 44 0.56 -7.40 8.12
N MET A 45 1.18 -6.27 7.87
CA MET A 45 2.00 -5.56 8.86
C MET A 45 1.19 -4.78 9.91
N GLN A 46 -0.09 -4.58 9.69
CA GLN A 46 -0.95 -3.93 10.68
C GLN A 46 -1.25 -4.89 11.84
N PRO A 47 -1.08 -4.46 13.10
CA PRO A 47 -1.32 -5.34 14.27
C PRO A 47 -2.75 -5.86 14.34
N THR A 48 -3.71 -4.99 14.02
CA THR A 48 -5.12 -5.35 13.87
C THR A 48 -5.64 -4.69 12.60
N TYR A 49 -6.48 -5.41 11.87
CA TYR A 49 -7.08 -4.88 10.66
C TYR A 49 -8.52 -5.35 10.59
N GLU A 50 -9.44 -4.39 10.63
CA GLU A 50 -10.84 -4.62 10.40
C GLU A 50 -11.35 -3.48 9.55
N MET A 51 -12.09 -3.81 8.52
CA MET A 51 -12.64 -2.81 7.60
C MET A 51 -14.11 -3.10 7.36
N GLY A 52 -14.94 -2.10 7.61
CA GLY A 52 -16.33 -2.13 7.20
C GLY A 52 -16.44 -1.74 5.73
N THR A 53 -17.14 -2.52 4.94
CA THR A 53 -17.44 -2.20 3.55
C THR A 53 -18.94 -2.21 3.34
N ILE A 54 -19.42 -1.37 2.42
CA ILE A 54 -20.86 -1.33 2.10
C ILE A 54 -21.26 -2.69 1.51
N GLY A 55 -22.20 -3.35 2.17
CA GLY A 55 -22.76 -4.62 1.72
C GLY A 55 -21.97 -5.87 2.11
N ALA A 56 -20.76 -5.73 2.63
CA ALA A 56 -19.91 -6.88 2.99
C ALA A 56 -19.74 -7.05 4.51
N GLY A 57 -20.17 -6.07 5.33
CA GLY A 57 -19.95 -6.10 6.77
C GLY A 57 -18.48 -5.86 7.12
N MET A 58 -18.08 -6.30 8.32
CA MET A 58 -16.70 -6.17 8.77
C MET A 58 -15.82 -7.23 8.09
N VAL A 59 -14.67 -6.79 7.59
CA VAL A 59 -13.71 -7.67 6.93
C VAL A 59 -12.51 -7.85 7.85
N SER A 60 -12.25 -9.10 8.25
CA SER A 60 -11.08 -9.42 9.07
C SER A 60 -9.80 -9.32 8.24
N LYS A 61 -8.66 -9.23 8.96
CA LYS A 61 -7.34 -9.21 8.33
C LYS A 61 -7.13 -10.42 7.42
N GLN A 62 -7.46 -11.62 7.91
CA GLN A 62 -7.29 -12.86 7.16
C GLN A 62 -8.12 -12.86 5.88
N ARG A 63 -9.37 -12.44 5.97
CA ARG A 63 -10.25 -12.35 4.82
C ARG A 63 -9.75 -11.29 3.82
N ALA A 64 -9.29 -10.14 4.33
CA ALA A 64 -8.75 -9.08 3.47
C ALA A 64 -7.55 -9.59 2.67
N LEU A 65 -6.62 -10.28 3.31
CA LEU A 65 -5.46 -10.86 2.64
C LEU A 65 -5.86 -11.86 1.57
N ASP A 66 -6.81 -12.75 1.88
CA ASP A 66 -7.29 -13.76 0.96
C ASP A 66 -7.94 -13.13 -0.27
N GLU A 67 -8.81 -12.15 -0.06
CA GLU A 67 -9.50 -11.45 -1.14
C GLU A 67 -8.53 -10.69 -2.04
N VAL A 68 -7.53 -10.01 -1.45
CA VAL A 68 -6.51 -9.28 -2.21
C VAL A 68 -5.69 -10.25 -3.08
N ARG A 69 -5.26 -11.37 -2.51
CA ARG A 69 -4.45 -12.35 -3.23
C ARG A 69 -5.21 -13.04 -4.35
N ARG A 70 -6.52 -13.25 -4.17
CA ARG A 70 -7.39 -13.84 -5.18
C ARG A 70 -7.89 -12.84 -6.22
N LYS A 71 -7.61 -11.55 -6.03
CA LYS A 71 -8.02 -10.47 -6.93
C LYS A 71 -9.53 -10.43 -7.16
N THR A 72 -10.29 -10.71 -6.11
CA THR A 72 -11.75 -10.61 -6.15
C THR A 72 -12.17 -9.15 -6.27
N LYS A 73 -13.46 -8.91 -6.50
CA LYS A 73 -14.01 -7.55 -6.54
C LYS A 73 -13.71 -6.80 -5.24
N LEU A 74 -13.88 -7.45 -4.09
CA LEU A 74 -13.54 -6.87 -2.79
C LEU A 74 -12.05 -6.64 -2.66
N GLY A 75 -11.23 -7.62 -3.06
CA GLY A 75 -9.78 -7.49 -3.02
C GLY A 75 -9.26 -6.32 -3.83
N ARG A 76 -9.79 -6.13 -5.04
CA ARG A 76 -9.40 -4.99 -5.89
C ARG A 76 -9.79 -3.65 -5.26
N ARG A 77 -10.92 -3.60 -4.57
CA ARG A 77 -11.33 -2.39 -3.84
C ARG A 77 -10.38 -2.10 -2.68
N LEU A 78 -9.95 -3.13 -1.96
CA LEU A 78 -8.99 -2.98 -0.87
C LEU A 78 -7.64 -2.48 -1.39
N VAL A 79 -7.18 -2.98 -2.54
CA VAL A 79 -5.97 -2.49 -3.19
C VAL A 79 -6.10 -1.00 -3.52
N GLN A 80 -7.22 -0.57 -4.08
CA GLN A 80 -7.45 0.84 -4.39
C GLN A 80 -7.40 1.71 -3.13
N ILE A 81 -7.98 1.24 -2.04
CA ILE A 81 -7.96 1.97 -0.77
C ILE A 81 -6.52 2.12 -0.28
N GLU A 82 -5.74 1.04 -0.29
CA GLU A 82 -4.34 1.10 0.13
C GLU A 82 -3.50 2.03 -0.76
N MET A 83 -3.74 2.02 -2.07
CA MET A 83 -3.04 2.92 -2.99
C MET A 83 -3.37 4.39 -2.69
N ARG A 84 -4.62 4.71 -2.34
CA ARG A 84 -5.00 6.07 -1.94
C ARG A 84 -4.30 6.51 -0.67
N VAL A 85 -4.17 5.60 0.29
CA VAL A 85 -3.43 5.88 1.53
C VAL A 85 -1.97 6.19 1.22
N ILE A 86 -1.34 5.40 0.34
CA ILE A 86 0.04 5.62 -0.08
C ILE A 86 0.21 6.99 -0.73
N VAL A 87 -0.67 7.36 -1.66
CA VAL A 87 -0.65 8.67 -2.31
C VAL A 87 -0.70 9.79 -1.28
N TYR A 88 -1.63 9.68 -0.34
CA TYR A 88 -1.77 10.67 0.74
C TYR A 88 -0.48 10.77 1.58
N LEU A 89 0.08 9.65 1.98
CA LEU A 89 1.29 9.63 2.83
C LEU A 89 2.50 10.20 2.10
N VAL A 90 2.68 9.85 0.82
CA VAL A 90 3.78 10.36 0.02
C VAL A 90 3.65 11.87 -0.19
N ASP A 91 2.45 12.34 -0.52
CA ASP A 91 2.20 13.77 -0.72
C ASP A 91 2.45 14.56 0.56
N GLU A 92 1.99 14.07 1.71
CA GLU A 92 2.20 14.72 3.00
C GLU A 92 3.69 14.77 3.37
N ALA A 93 4.39 13.66 3.19
CA ALA A 93 5.81 13.58 3.51
C ALA A 93 6.64 14.49 2.59
N THR A 94 6.31 14.54 1.30
CA THR A 94 6.98 15.40 0.34
C THR A 94 6.73 16.88 0.63
N SER A 95 5.49 17.24 0.96
CA SER A 95 5.14 18.60 1.34
C SER A 95 5.86 19.04 2.62
N ALA A 96 5.95 18.17 3.61
CA ALA A 96 6.67 18.46 4.85
C ALA A 96 8.17 18.68 4.59
N ALA A 97 8.77 17.85 3.74
CA ALA A 97 10.17 18.00 3.36
C ALA A 97 10.43 19.33 2.64
N ASN A 98 9.52 19.74 1.74
CA ASN A 98 9.63 21.00 1.02
C ASN A 98 9.45 22.22 1.94
N LYS A 99 8.61 22.12 2.96
CA LYS A 99 8.37 23.20 3.92
C LYS A 99 9.51 23.38 4.91
N GLY A 100 10.37 22.38 5.05
CA GLY A 100 11.50 22.43 5.97
C GLY A 100 12.72 23.16 5.42
N ILE A 101 12.61 23.76 4.26
CA ILE A 101 13.73 24.46 3.61
C ILE A 101 13.68 25.95 3.89
#